data_d8fe57a9dec58ad27b2e5a7a8fe3fc97
#
_entry.id   d8fe57a9dec58ad27b2e5a7a8fe3fc97
#
_cell.length_a   1.000
_cell.length_b   1.000
_cell.length_c   1.000
_cell.angle_alpha   90.00
_cell.angle_beta   90.00
_cell.angle_gamma   90.00
#
_symmetry.space_group_name_H-M   'P 1'
#
loop_
_entity.id
_entity.type
_entity.pdbx_description
1 polymer ?
#
loop_
_entity_poly.entity_id
_entity_poly.type
_entity_poly.pdbx_seq_one_letter_code
_entity_poly.pdbx_strand_id
1 'polypeptide(L)'
;MQKKGYNFFNLPRECSIEDYKEAIDKIVGKYSKANGLVSIYSWGDVSAPGISDIDIVLVFGKNAEKLPFLSRSFYFLDSETRYLVRHPFVFTGEDSFKNARYVYPDTGFRLLFGKNINIRRLSQSEGYYSGIALLNDIIIRHYPRDFIGQSVSKSINVRDTLLRLNSLKYTAKFLERLAKEKSAEWNSRLGSIDKLRKKWFEEKDFELLVSLNEDSVDMTMEAIEKFRNFLAKDGFVKVAGDRMQYNGIKNRSIFIKNWKKEKALNDMVNSIKNKKQVYSVLPIELAAQLIEYSKHNGFISRYIRKNLTSNLDYQIKFKNMIKHRIGILNEQARLAFTLKHSDFPAFFDFGYRNRAGINNLILNSLDRLRF
;
A
#
# COMPACT_ATOMS: atom_id res chain seq x y z
N MET A 1 -0.69 -27.42 5.58
CA MET A 1 0.04 -28.21 4.56
C MET A 1 1.52 -27.88 4.67
N GLN A 2 2.40 -28.87 4.75
CA GLN A 2 3.85 -28.71 4.83
C GLN A 2 4.53 -29.22 3.56
N LYS A 3 5.39 -28.41 2.94
CA LYS A 3 6.30 -28.81 1.85
C LYS A 3 7.63 -28.06 2.00
N LYS A 4 8.77 -28.71 1.75
CA LYS A 4 10.12 -28.12 1.89
C LYS A 4 10.36 -27.41 3.23
N GLY A 5 9.76 -27.88 4.33
CA GLY A 5 9.88 -27.24 5.65
C GLY A 5 9.08 -25.95 5.83
N TYR A 6 8.23 -25.56 4.86
CA TYR A 6 7.31 -24.44 4.98
C TYR A 6 5.90 -24.89 5.37
N ASN A 7 5.24 -24.09 6.19
CA ASN A 7 3.82 -24.21 6.50
C ASN A 7 3.03 -23.23 5.63
N PHE A 8 1.97 -23.71 4.96
CA PHE A 8 1.12 -22.91 4.08
C PHE A 8 -0.27 -22.75 4.68
N PHE A 9 -0.76 -21.50 4.72
CA PHE A 9 -2.10 -21.17 5.21
C PHE A 9 -2.74 -20.10 4.35
N ASN A 10 -4.04 -19.83 4.56
CA ASN A 10 -4.83 -18.88 3.81
C ASN A 10 -4.74 -19.12 2.29
N LEU A 11 -5.07 -20.35 1.88
CA LEU A 11 -5.13 -20.71 0.46
C LEU A 11 -6.18 -19.86 -0.25
N PRO A 12 -5.91 -19.39 -1.48
CA PRO A 12 -6.93 -18.70 -2.27
C PRO A 12 -8.09 -19.64 -2.59
N ARG A 13 -9.29 -19.04 -2.67
CA ARG A 13 -10.51 -19.72 -3.15
C ARG A 13 -10.63 -19.50 -4.64
N GLU A 14 -11.07 -20.50 -5.33
CA GLU A 14 -11.44 -20.37 -6.73
C GLU A 14 -12.69 -19.48 -6.85
N CYS A 15 -12.61 -18.47 -7.70
CA CYS A 15 -13.69 -17.54 -7.98
C CYS A 15 -13.78 -17.27 -9.48
N SER A 16 -14.98 -17.03 -9.98
CA SER A 16 -15.23 -16.62 -11.34
C SER A 16 -15.19 -15.09 -11.51
N ILE A 17 -15.17 -14.58 -12.72
CA ILE A 17 -15.34 -13.15 -13.00
C ILE A 17 -16.73 -12.66 -12.60
N GLU A 18 -17.73 -13.53 -12.66
CA GLU A 18 -19.10 -13.27 -12.25
C GLU A 18 -19.18 -12.96 -10.75
N ASP A 19 -18.44 -13.68 -9.91
CA ASP A 19 -18.37 -13.40 -8.46
C ASP A 19 -17.86 -11.98 -8.18
N TYR A 20 -16.91 -11.49 -9.00
CA TYR A 20 -16.41 -10.10 -8.91
C TYR A 20 -17.48 -9.09 -9.33
N LYS A 21 -18.25 -9.37 -10.37
CA LYS A 21 -19.35 -8.50 -10.80
C LYS A 21 -20.42 -8.42 -9.73
N GLU A 22 -20.85 -9.56 -9.19
CA GLU A 22 -21.83 -9.60 -8.09
C GLU A 22 -21.35 -8.83 -6.86
N ALA A 23 -20.08 -8.99 -6.47
CA ALA A 23 -19.51 -8.25 -5.36
C ALA A 23 -19.53 -6.72 -5.60
N ILE A 24 -19.21 -6.29 -6.83
CA ILE A 24 -19.28 -4.89 -7.23
C ILE A 24 -20.72 -4.39 -7.17
N ASP A 25 -21.68 -5.13 -7.70
CA ASP A 25 -23.11 -4.76 -7.69
C ASP A 25 -23.66 -4.63 -6.27
N LYS A 26 -23.30 -5.54 -5.36
CA LYS A 26 -23.62 -5.45 -3.94
C LYS A 26 -23.04 -4.19 -3.29
N ILE A 27 -21.79 -3.84 -3.61
CA ILE A 27 -21.15 -2.63 -3.11
C ILE A 27 -21.85 -1.39 -3.66
N VAL A 28 -22.12 -1.33 -4.96
CA VAL A 28 -22.85 -0.21 -5.60
C VAL A 28 -24.23 -0.08 -5.00
N GLY A 29 -25.00 -1.16 -4.88
CA GLY A 29 -26.34 -1.16 -4.28
C GLY A 29 -26.36 -0.66 -2.83
N LYS A 30 -25.32 -1.00 -2.05
CA LYS A 30 -25.19 -0.58 -0.66
C LYS A 30 -24.82 0.89 -0.50
N TYR A 31 -23.92 1.40 -1.31
CA TYR A 31 -23.37 2.75 -1.12
C TYR A 31 -24.01 3.82 -2.00
N SER A 32 -24.67 3.46 -3.11
CA SER A 32 -25.34 4.43 -4.01
C SER A 32 -26.38 5.32 -3.33
N LYS A 33 -26.94 4.85 -2.21
CA LYS A 33 -27.95 5.57 -1.41
C LYS A 33 -27.32 6.45 -0.29
N ALA A 34 -25.98 6.52 -0.20
CA ALA A 34 -25.34 7.30 0.84
C ALA A 34 -25.42 8.80 0.52
N ASN A 35 -25.86 9.59 1.51
CA ASN A 35 -25.98 11.04 1.36
C ASN A 35 -24.65 11.68 0.98
N GLY A 36 -24.67 12.50 -0.07
CA GLY A 36 -23.48 13.18 -0.59
C GLY A 36 -22.55 12.31 -1.41
N LEU A 37 -22.86 11.02 -1.67
CA LEU A 37 -22.10 10.23 -2.62
C LEU A 37 -22.28 10.80 -4.05
N VAL A 38 -21.20 11.03 -4.74
CA VAL A 38 -21.17 11.54 -6.13
C VAL A 38 -20.91 10.40 -7.11
N SER A 39 -19.95 9.54 -6.79
CA SER A 39 -19.53 8.47 -7.70
C SER A 39 -18.85 7.32 -6.97
N ILE A 40 -18.86 6.15 -7.60
CA ILE A 40 -18.10 4.97 -7.22
C ILE A 40 -17.19 4.59 -8.39
N TYR A 41 -15.91 4.39 -8.10
CA TYR A 41 -14.93 3.91 -9.07
C TYR A 41 -14.26 2.64 -8.59
N SER A 42 -13.78 1.82 -9.52
CA SER A 42 -12.76 0.80 -9.26
C SER A 42 -11.44 1.18 -9.93
N TRP A 43 -10.34 0.62 -9.40
CA TRP A 43 -9.05 0.63 -10.09
C TRP A 43 -8.39 -0.74 -10.01
N GLY A 44 -7.32 -0.93 -10.81
CA GLY A 44 -6.66 -2.23 -10.91
C GLY A 44 -7.42 -3.20 -11.84
N ASP A 45 -6.85 -4.39 -11.98
CA ASP A 45 -7.35 -5.45 -12.85
C ASP A 45 -7.51 -6.76 -12.09
N VAL A 46 -8.57 -7.51 -12.39
CA VAL A 46 -8.76 -8.88 -11.94
C VAL A 46 -8.00 -9.81 -12.90
N SER A 47 -6.67 -9.84 -12.77
CA SER A 47 -5.80 -10.65 -13.63
C SER A 47 -5.69 -12.12 -13.21
N ALA A 48 -6.06 -12.45 -11.98
CA ALA A 48 -6.11 -13.81 -11.43
C ALA A 48 -7.31 -13.92 -10.47
N PRO A 49 -8.50 -14.37 -10.98
CA PRO A 49 -9.69 -14.52 -10.15
C PRO A 49 -9.43 -15.40 -8.93
N GLY A 50 -10.05 -15.07 -7.79
CA GLY A 50 -9.79 -15.75 -6.51
C GLY A 50 -8.51 -15.29 -5.77
N ILE A 51 -7.53 -14.73 -6.49
CA ILE A 51 -6.30 -14.16 -5.94
C ILE A 51 -6.36 -12.64 -5.92
N SER A 52 -6.69 -12.02 -7.06
CA SER A 52 -6.85 -10.56 -7.17
C SER A 52 -7.91 -10.03 -6.22
N ASP A 53 -7.75 -8.80 -5.75
CA ASP A 53 -8.75 -8.08 -4.97
C ASP A 53 -9.44 -6.99 -5.80
N ILE A 54 -10.53 -6.47 -5.25
CA ILE A 54 -11.31 -5.37 -5.83
C ILE A 54 -10.94 -4.10 -5.05
N ASP A 55 -10.37 -3.15 -5.75
CA ASP A 55 -10.09 -1.82 -5.22
C ASP A 55 -11.23 -0.85 -5.54
N ILE A 56 -11.84 -0.24 -4.54
CA ILE A 56 -12.98 0.67 -4.68
C ILE A 56 -12.66 2.05 -4.12
N VAL A 57 -13.06 3.08 -4.88
CA VAL A 57 -13.08 4.49 -4.44
C VAL A 57 -14.50 4.99 -4.37
N LEU A 58 -14.88 5.51 -3.22
CA LEU A 58 -16.14 6.19 -2.98
C LEU A 58 -15.89 7.69 -2.95
N VAL A 59 -16.45 8.42 -3.93
CA VAL A 59 -16.25 9.86 -4.08
C VAL A 59 -17.46 10.60 -3.54
N PHE A 60 -17.22 11.53 -2.61
CA PHE A 60 -18.24 12.31 -1.94
C PHE A 60 -18.15 13.79 -2.30
N GLY A 61 -19.31 14.44 -2.39
CA GLY A 61 -19.43 15.89 -2.49
C GLY A 61 -19.24 16.59 -1.15
N LYS A 62 -19.40 17.93 -1.18
CA LYS A 62 -19.25 18.77 0.02
C LYS A 62 -20.32 18.50 1.10
N ASN A 63 -21.47 17.99 0.69
CA ASN A 63 -22.61 17.67 1.58
C ASN A 63 -22.57 16.23 2.10
N ALA A 64 -21.40 15.65 2.19
CA ALA A 64 -21.22 14.31 2.73
C ALA A 64 -21.61 14.24 4.20
N GLU A 65 -22.52 13.33 4.51
CA GLU A 65 -23.01 13.11 5.86
C GLU A 65 -22.55 11.75 6.41
N LYS A 66 -22.76 11.57 7.70
CA LYS A 66 -22.49 10.33 8.41
C LYS A 66 -23.15 9.14 7.71
N LEU A 67 -22.38 8.12 7.37
CA LEU A 67 -22.91 6.90 6.76
C LEU A 67 -23.91 6.17 7.68
N PRO A 68 -24.88 5.44 7.12
CA PRO A 68 -25.68 4.46 7.86
C PRO A 68 -24.78 3.47 8.61
N PHE A 69 -25.24 2.98 9.76
CA PHE A 69 -24.41 2.14 10.64
C PHE A 69 -23.75 0.97 9.91
N LEU A 70 -24.50 0.21 9.14
CA LEU A 70 -24.00 -0.96 8.38
C LEU A 70 -23.05 -0.60 7.22
N SER A 71 -22.94 0.67 6.88
CA SER A 71 -22.01 1.16 5.85
C SER A 71 -20.72 1.78 6.42
N ARG A 72 -20.57 1.82 7.76
CA ARG A 72 -19.40 2.42 8.43
C ARG A 72 -18.23 1.49 8.56
N SER A 73 -18.37 0.24 8.20
CA SER A 73 -17.27 -0.70 8.26
C SER A 73 -17.32 -1.69 7.10
N PHE A 74 -16.17 -1.99 6.57
CA PHE A 74 -15.92 -3.08 5.65
C PHE A 74 -16.36 -4.45 6.21
N TYR A 75 -16.30 -4.63 7.53
CA TYR A 75 -16.70 -5.89 8.19
C TYR A 75 -18.20 -6.18 8.12
N PHE A 76 -19.03 -5.20 7.77
CA PHE A 76 -20.47 -5.40 7.55
C PHE A 76 -20.82 -5.82 6.10
N LEU A 77 -19.84 -6.10 5.27
CA LEU A 77 -20.04 -6.80 4.01
C LEU A 77 -20.23 -8.30 4.27
N ASP A 78 -20.97 -8.97 3.37
CA ASP A 78 -21.04 -10.43 3.38
C ASP A 78 -19.64 -11.07 3.18
N SER A 79 -19.52 -12.35 3.53
CA SER A 79 -18.21 -13.04 3.55
C SER A 79 -17.55 -13.11 2.17
N GLU A 80 -18.34 -13.29 1.12
CA GLU A 80 -17.83 -13.42 -0.26
C GLU A 80 -17.34 -12.08 -0.79
N THR A 81 -18.18 -11.04 -0.68
CA THR A 81 -17.77 -9.67 -1.05
C THR A 81 -16.53 -9.24 -0.26
N ARG A 82 -16.49 -9.51 1.05
CA ARG A 82 -15.36 -9.19 1.91
C ARG A 82 -14.09 -9.96 1.53
N TYR A 83 -14.23 -11.21 1.08
CA TYR A 83 -13.10 -11.98 0.56
C TYR A 83 -12.51 -11.30 -0.68
N LEU A 84 -13.34 -10.89 -1.63
CA LEU A 84 -12.89 -10.30 -2.89
C LEU A 84 -12.32 -8.88 -2.72
N VAL A 85 -12.91 -8.07 -1.83
CA VAL A 85 -12.43 -6.69 -1.55
C VAL A 85 -11.18 -6.68 -0.67
N ARG A 86 -11.08 -7.56 0.31
CA ARG A 86 -9.96 -7.74 1.24
C ARG A 86 -9.61 -6.57 2.16
N HIS A 87 -9.72 -5.34 1.72
CA HIS A 87 -9.36 -4.14 2.49
C HIS A 87 -10.45 -3.06 2.40
N PRO A 88 -10.47 -2.08 3.32
CA PRO A 88 -11.44 -1.00 3.27
C PRO A 88 -11.37 -0.18 1.98
N PHE A 89 -12.52 0.36 1.56
CA PHE A 89 -12.61 1.26 0.41
C PHE A 89 -11.86 2.57 0.66
N VAL A 90 -11.43 3.23 -0.39
CA VAL A 90 -10.93 4.60 -0.33
C VAL A 90 -12.10 5.57 -0.37
N PHE A 91 -12.18 6.45 0.62
CA PHE A 91 -13.12 7.57 0.64
C PHE A 91 -12.37 8.85 0.26
N THR A 92 -12.91 9.61 -0.67
CA THR A 92 -12.27 10.85 -1.13
C THR A 92 -13.32 11.88 -1.50
N GLY A 93 -13.02 13.16 -1.32
CA GLY A 93 -13.84 14.26 -1.84
C GLY A 93 -13.66 14.44 -3.35
N GLU A 94 -14.67 15.02 -4.02
CA GLU A 94 -14.64 15.24 -5.48
C GLU A 94 -13.41 16.03 -5.92
N ASP A 95 -13.03 17.09 -5.16
CA ASP A 95 -11.87 17.91 -5.52
C ASP A 95 -10.54 17.18 -5.31
N SER A 96 -10.43 16.35 -4.28
CA SER A 96 -9.27 15.49 -4.08
C SER A 96 -9.19 14.39 -5.14
N PHE A 97 -10.32 13.83 -5.57
CA PHE A 97 -10.35 12.82 -6.61
C PHE A 97 -9.97 13.36 -8.00
N LYS A 98 -10.36 14.60 -8.33
CA LYS A 98 -9.85 15.29 -9.54
C LYS A 98 -8.32 15.31 -9.58
N ASN A 99 -7.68 15.32 -8.42
CA ASN A 99 -6.23 15.37 -8.26
C ASN A 99 -5.60 14.02 -7.88
N ALA A 100 -6.32 12.91 -7.98
CA ALA A 100 -5.87 11.57 -7.55
C ALA A 100 -4.54 11.13 -8.18
N ARG A 101 -4.19 11.63 -9.37
CA ARG A 101 -2.91 11.33 -10.04
C ARG A 101 -1.68 11.86 -9.29
N TYR A 102 -1.82 12.79 -8.36
CA TYR A 102 -0.71 13.15 -7.47
C TYR A 102 -0.36 12.02 -6.49
N VAL A 103 -1.31 11.12 -6.21
CA VAL A 103 -1.07 9.94 -5.36
C VAL A 103 -0.78 8.70 -6.21
N TYR A 104 -1.53 8.51 -7.30
CA TYR A 104 -1.38 7.39 -8.23
C TYR A 104 -1.29 7.90 -9.68
N PRO A 105 -0.07 8.24 -10.17
CA PRO A 105 0.11 8.90 -11.46
C PRO A 105 -0.38 8.08 -12.67
N ASP A 106 -0.26 6.76 -12.61
CA ASP A 106 -0.52 5.87 -13.75
C ASP A 106 -1.82 5.03 -13.59
N THR A 107 -2.61 5.29 -12.55
CA THR A 107 -3.81 4.48 -12.28
C THR A 107 -4.94 4.83 -13.23
N GLY A 108 -5.53 3.81 -13.86
CA GLY A 108 -6.82 3.90 -14.54
C GLY A 108 -7.96 3.72 -13.53
N PHE A 109 -8.89 4.69 -13.49
CA PHE A 109 -10.11 4.59 -12.71
C PHE A 109 -11.28 4.30 -13.63
N ARG A 110 -12.07 3.26 -13.33
CA ARG A 110 -13.26 2.87 -14.06
C ARG A 110 -14.51 3.27 -13.27
N LEU A 111 -15.37 4.09 -13.87
CA LEU A 111 -16.65 4.47 -13.26
C LEU A 111 -17.57 3.25 -13.13
N LEU A 112 -18.11 3.04 -11.93
CA LEU A 112 -19.09 2.00 -11.63
C LEU A 112 -20.49 2.60 -11.40
N PHE A 113 -20.56 3.79 -10.78
CA PHE A 113 -21.82 4.46 -10.47
C PHE A 113 -21.65 5.99 -10.38
N GLY A 114 -22.68 6.74 -10.76
CA GLY A 114 -22.78 8.17 -10.56
C GLY A 114 -22.11 9.00 -11.66
N LYS A 115 -21.63 10.20 -11.30
CA LYS A 115 -21.07 11.19 -12.20
C LYS A 115 -19.66 10.83 -12.63
N ASN A 116 -19.34 10.90 -13.91
CA ASN A 116 -17.95 10.79 -14.37
C ASN A 116 -17.18 12.08 -14.03
N ILE A 117 -16.14 11.95 -13.22
CA ILE A 117 -15.32 13.07 -12.76
C ILE A 117 -14.07 13.16 -13.64
N ASN A 118 -13.83 14.32 -14.23
CA ASN A 118 -12.63 14.56 -15.01
C ASN A 118 -11.40 14.63 -14.10
N ILE A 119 -10.56 13.60 -14.14
CA ILE A 119 -9.32 13.51 -13.37
C ILE A 119 -8.23 14.28 -14.13
N ARG A 120 -7.61 15.24 -13.44
CA ARG A 120 -6.56 16.09 -14.00
C ARG A 120 -5.39 15.25 -14.51
N ARG A 121 -4.94 15.53 -15.72
CA ARG A 121 -3.67 15.01 -16.25
C ARG A 121 -2.52 15.80 -15.63
N LEU A 122 -1.50 15.08 -15.18
CA LEU A 122 -0.27 15.70 -14.72
C LEU A 122 0.62 16.09 -15.91
N SER A 123 1.35 17.18 -15.79
CA SER A 123 2.46 17.46 -16.69
C SER A 123 3.54 16.39 -16.58
N GLN A 124 4.46 16.35 -17.54
CA GLN A 124 5.56 15.37 -17.53
C GLN A 124 6.39 15.46 -16.24
N SER A 125 6.73 16.66 -15.79
CA SER A 125 7.47 16.87 -14.55
C SER A 125 6.68 16.49 -13.31
N GLU A 126 5.39 16.86 -13.23
CA GLU A 126 4.51 16.46 -12.13
C GLU A 126 4.38 14.93 -12.05
N GLY A 127 4.17 14.26 -13.19
CA GLY A 127 4.09 12.81 -13.26
C GLY A 127 5.40 12.13 -12.85
N TYR A 128 6.54 12.71 -13.21
CA TYR A 128 7.87 12.23 -12.82
C TYR A 128 8.05 12.30 -11.28
N TYR A 129 7.83 13.46 -10.68
CA TYR A 129 7.95 13.64 -9.22
C TYR A 129 6.90 12.87 -8.43
N SER A 130 5.69 12.73 -8.96
CA SER A 130 4.66 11.89 -8.36
C SER A 130 5.07 10.41 -8.35
N GLY A 131 5.75 9.95 -9.41
CA GLY A 131 6.33 8.61 -9.50
C GLY A 131 7.40 8.37 -8.44
N ILE A 132 8.31 9.34 -8.23
CA ILE A 132 9.32 9.29 -7.16
C ILE A 132 8.64 9.15 -5.79
N ALA A 133 7.68 10.03 -5.51
CA ALA A 133 6.97 10.01 -4.23
C ALA A 133 6.19 8.71 -4.01
N LEU A 134 5.56 8.16 -5.06
CA LEU A 134 4.86 6.89 -4.99
C LEU A 134 5.80 5.72 -4.71
N LEU A 135 6.93 5.65 -5.40
CA LEU A 135 7.91 4.58 -5.18
C LEU A 135 8.47 4.61 -3.76
N ASN A 136 8.75 5.83 -3.24
CA ASN A 136 9.18 6.00 -1.85
C ASN A 136 8.14 5.45 -0.86
N ASP A 137 6.87 5.78 -1.05
CA ASP A 137 5.78 5.29 -0.19
C ASP A 137 5.61 3.77 -0.28
N ILE A 138 5.71 3.19 -1.49
CA ILE A 138 5.66 1.73 -1.69
C ILE A 138 6.79 1.04 -0.92
N ILE A 139 8.02 1.51 -1.05
CA ILE A 139 9.18 0.93 -0.37
C ILE A 139 9.02 1.00 1.14
N ILE A 140 8.72 2.17 1.69
CA ILE A 140 8.59 2.36 3.15
C ILE A 140 7.47 1.50 3.71
N ARG A 141 6.37 1.33 2.98
CA ARG A 141 5.17 0.68 3.50
C ARG A 141 5.17 -0.83 3.33
N HIS A 142 5.60 -1.32 2.18
CA HIS A 142 5.37 -2.72 1.79
C HIS A 142 6.59 -3.61 1.89
N TYR A 143 7.79 -3.10 1.73
CA TYR A 143 8.98 -3.90 1.53
C TYR A 143 10.07 -3.63 2.57
N PRO A 144 10.95 -4.54 2.83
CA PRO A 144 10.98 -5.97 2.45
C PRO A 144 10.38 -6.89 3.53
N ARG A 145 9.86 -6.33 4.62
CA ARG A 145 9.47 -7.03 5.85
C ARG A 145 8.61 -8.27 5.63
N ASP A 146 7.62 -8.16 4.75
CA ASP A 146 6.63 -9.22 4.61
C ASP A 146 7.23 -10.48 4.00
N PHE A 147 8.11 -10.37 3.00
CA PHE A 147 8.79 -11.53 2.40
C PHE A 147 9.84 -12.13 3.35
N ILE A 148 10.64 -11.29 4.00
CA ILE A 148 11.61 -11.74 5.00
C ILE A 148 10.90 -12.49 6.14
N GLY A 149 9.80 -11.95 6.64
CA GLY A 149 9.03 -12.55 7.73
C GLY A 149 8.59 -13.97 7.41
N GLN A 150 8.07 -14.20 6.21
CA GLN A 150 7.64 -15.51 5.75
C GLN A 150 8.81 -16.49 5.56
N SER A 151 9.92 -16.03 4.99
CA SER A 151 11.11 -16.84 4.79
C SER A 151 11.75 -17.26 6.12
N VAL A 152 11.81 -16.36 7.11
CA VAL A 152 12.40 -16.65 8.43
C VAL A 152 11.51 -17.56 9.27
N SER A 153 10.19 -17.31 9.27
CA SER A 153 9.23 -18.12 10.03
C SER A 153 8.90 -19.46 9.37
N LYS A 154 9.36 -19.66 8.13
CA LYS A 154 8.98 -20.81 7.30
C LYS A 154 7.46 -21.00 7.21
N SER A 155 6.73 -19.89 7.12
CA SER A 155 5.27 -19.87 7.10
C SER A 155 4.77 -18.87 6.04
N ILE A 156 4.05 -19.36 5.04
CA ILE A 156 3.57 -18.57 3.91
C ILE A 156 2.05 -18.43 3.94
N ASN A 157 1.59 -17.19 4.02
CA ASN A 157 0.21 -16.82 3.72
C ASN A 157 0.04 -16.79 2.19
N VAL A 158 -0.50 -17.87 1.63
CA VAL A 158 -0.47 -18.11 0.17
C VAL A 158 -1.14 -16.99 -0.61
N ARG A 159 -2.39 -16.65 -0.28
CA ARG A 159 -3.14 -15.61 -0.98
C ARG A 159 -2.46 -14.25 -0.89
N ASP A 160 -2.03 -13.89 0.31
CA ASP A 160 -1.38 -12.61 0.54
C ASP A 160 -0.05 -12.52 -0.20
N THR A 161 0.71 -13.62 -0.24
CA THR A 161 1.97 -13.67 -0.98
C THR A 161 1.75 -13.52 -2.47
N LEU A 162 0.81 -14.25 -3.07
CA LEU A 162 0.48 -14.12 -4.48
C LEU A 162 0.03 -12.70 -4.88
N LEU A 163 -0.70 -12.01 -3.98
CA LEU A 163 -1.06 -10.60 -4.18
C LEU A 163 0.16 -9.68 -4.11
N ARG A 164 1.03 -9.87 -3.10
CA ARG A 164 2.22 -9.03 -2.88
C ARG A 164 3.26 -9.21 -3.97
N LEU A 165 3.48 -10.44 -4.43
CA LEU A 165 4.35 -10.73 -5.58
C LEU A 165 3.94 -9.90 -6.81
N ASN A 166 2.63 -9.80 -7.08
CA ASN A 166 2.14 -8.99 -8.20
C ASN A 166 2.46 -7.49 -8.05
N SER A 167 2.60 -6.99 -6.83
CA SER A 167 2.90 -5.56 -6.61
C SER A 167 4.34 -5.19 -7.00
N LEU A 168 5.26 -6.16 -7.10
CA LEU A 168 6.64 -5.94 -7.53
C LEU A 168 6.73 -5.35 -8.94
N LYS A 169 5.75 -5.62 -9.80
CA LYS A 169 5.66 -5.01 -11.14
C LYS A 169 5.61 -3.48 -11.11
N TYR A 170 4.98 -2.90 -10.07
CA TYR A 170 4.94 -1.43 -9.93
C TYR A 170 6.31 -0.87 -9.57
N THR A 171 7.03 -1.53 -8.66
CA THR A 171 8.40 -1.15 -8.31
C THR A 171 9.33 -1.25 -9.52
N ALA A 172 9.28 -2.34 -10.27
CA ALA A 172 10.05 -2.53 -11.50
C ALA A 172 9.75 -1.43 -12.53
N LYS A 173 8.47 -1.19 -12.81
CA LYS A 173 8.02 -0.15 -13.76
C LYS A 173 8.52 1.24 -13.37
N PHE A 174 8.45 1.59 -12.09
CA PHE A 174 8.91 2.89 -11.62
C PHE A 174 10.43 3.01 -11.66
N LEU A 175 11.18 1.99 -11.27
CA LEU A 175 12.63 1.98 -11.38
C LEU A 175 13.10 2.10 -12.84
N GLU A 176 12.48 1.35 -13.74
CA GLU A 176 12.77 1.45 -15.18
C GLU A 176 12.54 2.88 -15.69
N ARG A 177 11.42 3.49 -15.33
CA ARG A 177 11.07 4.84 -15.77
C ARG A 177 11.95 5.93 -15.17
N LEU A 178 12.32 5.81 -13.89
CA LEU A 178 13.08 6.83 -13.16
C LEU A 178 14.56 6.69 -13.35
N ALA A 179 15.09 5.47 -13.23
CA ALA A 179 16.52 5.19 -13.31
C ALA A 179 16.97 4.75 -14.72
N LYS A 180 16.01 4.57 -15.66
CA LYS A 180 16.26 4.03 -17.01
C LYS A 180 16.94 2.65 -17.00
N GLU A 181 16.78 1.92 -15.93
CA GLU A 181 17.37 0.60 -15.75
C GLU A 181 16.37 -0.50 -16.09
N LYS A 182 16.62 -1.23 -17.18
CA LYS A 182 15.89 -2.47 -17.49
C LYS A 182 16.69 -3.64 -16.95
N SER A 183 16.05 -4.50 -16.17
CA SER A 183 16.65 -5.75 -15.73
C SER A 183 15.95 -6.93 -16.40
N ALA A 184 16.70 -7.67 -17.24
CA ALA A 184 16.18 -8.89 -17.85
C ALA A 184 15.78 -9.93 -16.79
N GLU A 185 16.56 -10.01 -15.71
CA GLU A 185 16.29 -10.89 -14.57
C GLU A 185 14.99 -10.53 -13.87
N TRP A 186 14.73 -9.25 -13.60
CA TRP A 186 13.46 -8.79 -13.04
C TRP A 186 12.27 -9.15 -13.93
N ASN A 187 12.42 -8.94 -15.25
CA ASN A 187 11.34 -9.27 -16.19
C ASN A 187 11.05 -10.77 -16.23
N SER A 188 12.08 -11.63 -16.18
CA SER A 188 11.93 -13.08 -16.08
C SER A 188 11.17 -13.49 -14.81
N ARG A 189 11.56 -12.93 -13.65
CA ARG A 189 10.90 -13.20 -12.36
C ARG A 189 9.45 -12.72 -12.36
N LEU A 190 9.18 -11.52 -12.89
CA LEU A 190 7.81 -11.01 -13.03
C LEU A 190 6.95 -11.88 -13.95
N GLY A 191 7.52 -12.41 -15.03
CA GLY A 191 6.87 -13.39 -15.89
C GLY A 191 6.49 -14.69 -15.14
N SER A 192 7.41 -15.21 -14.32
CA SER A 192 7.16 -16.37 -13.48
C SER A 192 6.07 -16.12 -12.41
N ILE A 193 6.04 -14.92 -11.82
CA ILE A 193 4.99 -14.50 -10.89
C ILE A 193 3.62 -14.47 -11.57
N ASP A 194 3.53 -13.88 -12.76
CA ASP A 194 2.27 -13.80 -13.53
C ASP A 194 1.79 -15.20 -13.90
N LYS A 195 2.69 -16.07 -14.38
CA LYS A 195 2.37 -17.47 -14.69
C LYS A 195 1.88 -18.23 -13.45
N LEU A 196 2.58 -18.14 -12.31
CA LEU A 196 2.19 -18.81 -11.07
C LEU A 196 0.79 -18.37 -10.62
N ARG A 197 0.48 -17.07 -10.69
CA ARG A 197 -0.82 -16.55 -10.29
C ARG A 197 -1.95 -17.02 -11.20
N LYS A 198 -1.75 -17.00 -12.52
CA LYS A 198 -2.77 -17.40 -13.50
C LYS A 198 -3.06 -18.89 -13.44
N LYS A 199 -2.05 -19.71 -13.17
CA LYS A 199 -2.16 -21.17 -13.13
C LYS A 199 -2.31 -21.75 -11.73
N TRP A 200 -2.48 -20.89 -10.71
CA TRP A 200 -2.51 -21.34 -9.32
C TRP A 200 -3.53 -22.44 -9.05
N PHE A 201 -4.74 -22.33 -9.55
CA PHE A 201 -5.81 -23.31 -9.28
C PHE A 201 -5.63 -24.62 -10.02
N GLU A 202 -4.89 -24.63 -11.12
CA GLU A 202 -4.56 -25.81 -11.92
C GLU A 202 -3.35 -26.55 -11.33
N GLU A 203 -2.27 -25.84 -11.07
CA GLU A 203 -0.96 -26.45 -10.76
C GLU A 203 -0.65 -26.43 -9.25
N LYS A 204 -1.09 -25.43 -8.49
CA LYS A 204 -0.77 -25.18 -7.06
C LYS A 204 0.72 -25.37 -6.76
N ASP A 205 1.58 -24.74 -7.54
CA ASP A 205 3.04 -24.87 -7.46
C ASP A 205 3.60 -24.16 -6.23
N PHE A 206 3.64 -24.86 -5.10
CA PHE A 206 4.17 -24.36 -3.83
C PHE A 206 5.70 -24.21 -3.86
N GLU A 207 6.40 -24.96 -4.70
CA GLU A 207 7.86 -24.87 -4.79
C GLU A 207 8.26 -23.58 -5.47
N LEU A 208 7.59 -23.25 -6.58
CA LEU A 208 7.78 -21.97 -7.26
C LEU A 208 7.35 -20.80 -6.37
N LEU A 209 6.25 -20.95 -5.60
CA LEU A 209 5.83 -19.91 -4.64
C LEU A 209 6.92 -19.62 -3.59
N VAL A 210 7.55 -20.65 -3.02
CA VAL A 210 8.65 -20.49 -2.06
C VAL A 210 9.84 -19.79 -2.73
N SER A 211 10.27 -20.27 -3.89
CA SER A 211 11.37 -19.68 -4.64
C SER A 211 11.13 -18.19 -4.93
N LEU A 212 9.95 -17.85 -5.47
CA LEU A 212 9.60 -16.46 -5.77
C LEU A 212 9.47 -15.59 -4.53
N ASN A 213 9.03 -16.14 -3.38
CA ASN A 213 9.03 -15.41 -2.12
C ASN A 213 10.47 -15.10 -1.64
N GLU A 214 11.39 -16.03 -1.76
CA GLU A 214 12.80 -15.84 -1.43
C GLU A 214 13.46 -14.84 -2.41
N ASP A 215 13.28 -15.00 -3.71
CA ASP A 215 13.76 -14.05 -4.74
C ASP A 215 13.24 -12.63 -4.52
N SER A 216 12.01 -12.50 -4.02
CA SER A 216 11.38 -11.19 -3.76
C SER A 216 12.08 -10.41 -2.65
N VAL A 217 12.74 -11.09 -1.71
CA VAL A 217 13.59 -10.42 -0.71
C VAL A 217 14.75 -9.71 -1.42
N ASP A 218 15.45 -10.41 -2.30
CA ASP A 218 16.59 -9.85 -3.03
C ASP A 218 16.15 -8.73 -3.98
N MET A 219 15.07 -8.93 -4.72
CA MET A 219 14.51 -7.91 -5.62
C MET A 219 14.15 -6.63 -4.85
N THR A 220 13.53 -6.73 -3.69
CA THR A 220 13.14 -5.56 -2.90
C THR A 220 14.35 -4.85 -2.28
N MET A 221 15.35 -5.59 -1.81
CA MET A 221 16.59 -5.01 -1.28
C MET A 221 17.39 -4.30 -2.37
N GLU A 222 17.46 -4.88 -3.58
CA GLU A 222 18.06 -4.25 -4.76
C GLU A 222 17.31 -2.99 -5.19
N ALA A 223 15.96 -3.03 -5.16
CA ALA A 223 15.14 -1.86 -5.46
C ALA A 223 15.40 -0.70 -4.51
N ILE A 224 15.55 -0.98 -3.21
CA ILE A 224 15.89 0.02 -2.20
C ILE A 224 17.24 0.68 -2.52
N GLU A 225 18.24 -0.13 -2.84
CA GLU A 225 19.59 0.35 -3.15
C GLU A 225 19.61 1.22 -4.43
N LYS A 226 19.00 0.74 -5.51
CA LYS A 226 18.88 1.48 -6.78
C LYS A 226 18.13 2.79 -6.57
N PHE A 227 17.04 2.77 -5.84
CA PHE A 227 16.23 3.97 -5.60
C PHE A 227 16.97 4.98 -4.70
N ARG A 228 17.67 4.54 -3.65
CA ARG A 228 18.55 5.38 -2.87
C ARG A 228 19.60 6.06 -3.71
N ASN A 229 20.34 5.30 -4.54
CA ASN A 229 21.39 5.81 -5.41
C ASN A 229 20.83 6.85 -6.39
N PHE A 230 19.64 6.59 -6.95
CA PHE A 230 18.91 7.54 -7.80
C PHE A 230 18.61 8.85 -7.04
N LEU A 231 18.06 8.77 -5.84
CA LEU A 231 17.73 9.96 -5.03
C LEU A 231 18.97 10.79 -4.68
N ALA A 232 20.10 10.15 -4.40
CA ALA A 232 21.35 10.79 -4.02
C ALA A 232 22.09 11.40 -5.23
N LYS A 233 22.23 10.64 -6.33
CA LYS A 233 23.00 11.03 -7.51
C LYS A 233 22.54 12.34 -8.13
N ASP A 234 21.24 12.48 -8.32
CA ASP A 234 20.66 13.68 -8.96
C ASP A 234 20.31 14.77 -7.94
N GLY A 235 20.73 14.58 -6.68
CA GLY A 235 20.48 15.52 -5.58
C GLY A 235 19.00 15.78 -5.35
N PHE A 236 18.13 14.78 -5.59
CA PHE A 236 16.70 14.89 -5.30
C PHE A 236 16.44 15.02 -3.81
N VAL A 237 17.28 14.34 -3.02
CA VAL A 237 17.22 14.33 -1.57
C VAL A 237 18.62 14.48 -0.98
N LYS A 238 18.76 15.39 0.00
CA LYS A 238 19.95 15.49 0.87
C LYS A 238 19.45 15.41 2.30
N VAL A 239 20.09 14.60 3.15
CA VAL A 239 19.74 14.47 4.56
C VAL A 239 21.00 14.62 5.40
N ALA A 240 20.96 15.50 6.40
CA ALA A 240 21.97 15.63 7.43
C ALA A 240 21.50 14.95 8.71
N GLY A 241 22.35 14.07 9.28
CA GLY A 241 22.05 13.24 10.44
C GLY A 241 22.25 11.76 10.13
N ASP A 242 22.27 10.95 11.18
CA ASP A 242 22.71 9.56 11.07
C ASP A 242 21.57 8.55 11.15
N ARG A 243 20.50 8.88 11.88
CA ARG A 243 19.42 7.93 12.15
C ARG A 243 18.10 8.62 12.42
N MET A 244 17.03 8.01 11.95
CA MET A 244 15.64 8.33 12.27
C MET A 244 14.84 7.05 12.49
N GLN A 245 13.80 7.13 13.31
CA GLN A 245 12.84 6.05 13.50
C GLN A 245 11.41 6.53 13.28
N TYR A 246 10.59 5.71 12.63
CA TYR A 246 9.16 5.89 12.48
C TYR A 246 8.42 4.69 13.07
N ASN A 247 7.54 4.94 14.03
CA ASN A 247 6.81 3.90 14.79
C ASN A 247 5.31 3.86 14.45
N GLY A 248 4.95 3.81 13.17
CA GLY A 248 3.57 3.53 12.76
C GLY A 248 3.09 2.15 13.21
N ILE A 249 1.78 1.95 13.31
CA ILE A 249 1.22 0.68 13.82
C ILE A 249 1.68 -0.54 13.00
N LYS A 250 1.67 -0.42 11.67
CA LYS A 250 2.08 -1.48 10.75
C LYS A 250 3.42 -1.21 10.07
N ASN A 251 3.84 0.04 10.04
CA ASN A 251 5.00 0.51 9.28
C ASN A 251 6.07 1.02 10.24
N ARG A 252 6.78 0.11 10.88
CA ARG A 252 7.91 0.45 11.73
C ARG A 252 9.17 0.42 10.90
N SER A 253 9.89 1.56 10.86
CA SER A 253 11.07 1.70 10.04
C SER A 253 12.18 2.42 10.80
N ILE A 254 13.38 1.95 10.62
CA ILE A 254 14.61 2.61 11.06
C ILE A 254 15.34 3.07 9.81
N PHE A 255 15.65 4.35 9.74
CA PHE A 255 16.39 4.96 8.64
C PHE A 255 17.80 5.25 9.10
N ILE A 256 18.82 4.83 8.32
CA ILE A 256 20.23 4.96 8.69
C ILE A 256 21.06 5.51 7.52
N LYS A 257 22.06 6.35 7.83
CA LYS A 257 22.92 7.02 6.86
C LYS A 257 23.81 6.04 6.09
N ASN A 258 24.48 5.17 6.79
CA ASN A 258 25.42 4.21 6.18
C ASN A 258 24.72 2.87 5.93
N TRP A 259 23.56 2.93 5.26
CA TRP A 259 22.79 1.74 4.93
C TRP A 259 23.58 0.85 3.96
N LYS A 260 23.65 -0.42 4.29
CA LYS A 260 24.20 -1.50 3.45
C LYS A 260 23.20 -2.62 3.36
N LYS A 261 22.97 -3.15 2.17
CA LYS A 261 21.98 -4.19 1.84
C LYS A 261 22.08 -5.38 2.80
N GLU A 262 23.28 -6.00 2.89
CA GLU A 262 23.50 -7.22 3.67
C GLU A 262 23.31 -6.99 5.18
N LYS A 263 23.82 -5.86 5.69
CA LYS A 263 23.65 -5.51 7.10
C LYS A 263 22.18 -5.27 7.45
N ALA A 264 21.47 -4.52 6.61
CA ALA A 264 20.05 -4.24 6.83
C ALA A 264 19.21 -5.52 6.79
N LEU A 265 19.49 -6.43 5.86
CA LEU A 265 18.83 -7.72 5.79
C LEU A 265 19.08 -8.56 7.05
N ASN A 266 20.33 -8.65 7.48
CA ASN A 266 20.70 -9.37 8.69
C ASN A 266 20.03 -8.78 9.95
N ASP A 267 19.97 -7.48 10.08
CA ASP A 267 19.29 -6.79 11.19
C ASP A 267 17.80 -7.11 11.23
N MET A 268 17.13 -7.14 10.08
CA MET A 268 15.72 -7.52 9.96
C MET A 268 15.49 -8.99 10.29
N VAL A 269 16.31 -9.90 9.75
CA VAL A 269 16.24 -11.34 10.05
C VAL A 269 16.42 -11.59 11.56
N ASN A 270 17.43 -10.97 12.19
CA ASN A 270 17.68 -11.12 13.62
C ASN A 270 16.53 -10.55 14.48
N SER A 271 15.92 -9.46 14.04
CA SER A 271 14.75 -8.88 14.70
C SER A 271 13.57 -9.86 14.74
N ILE A 272 13.31 -10.56 13.64
CA ILE A 272 12.25 -11.58 13.55
C ILE A 272 12.58 -12.79 14.41
N LYS A 273 13.78 -13.37 14.26
CA LYS A 273 14.21 -14.56 15.02
C LYS A 273 14.13 -14.35 16.53
N ASN A 274 14.48 -13.17 17.00
CA ASN A 274 14.47 -12.84 18.43
C ASN A 274 13.08 -12.38 18.94
N LYS A 275 12.01 -12.57 18.16
CA LYS A 275 10.64 -12.15 18.50
C LYS A 275 10.52 -10.67 18.91
N LYS A 276 11.48 -9.85 18.52
CA LYS A 276 11.43 -8.39 18.70
C LYS A 276 10.48 -7.79 17.66
N GLN A 277 10.11 -6.54 17.88
CA GLN A 277 9.34 -5.81 16.89
C GLN A 277 10.11 -5.72 15.57
N VAL A 278 9.46 -6.18 14.49
CA VAL A 278 10.07 -6.14 13.16
C VAL A 278 10.11 -4.71 12.66
N TYR A 279 11.30 -4.19 12.42
CA TYR A 279 11.52 -2.93 11.76
C TYR A 279 12.06 -3.15 10.36
N SER A 280 11.57 -2.39 9.39
CA SER A 280 12.28 -2.23 8.13
C SER A 280 13.49 -1.35 8.37
N VAL A 281 14.67 -1.78 7.93
CA VAL A 281 15.91 -0.99 8.01
C VAL A 281 16.17 -0.39 6.64
N LEU A 282 16.06 0.92 6.53
CA LEU A 282 16.00 1.66 5.26
C LEU A 282 17.09 2.74 5.17
N PRO A 283 17.49 3.16 3.97
CA PRO A 283 18.37 4.31 3.78
C PRO A 283 17.73 5.60 4.30
N ILE A 284 18.55 6.48 4.87
CA ILE A 284 18.07 7.72 5.49
C ILE A 284 17.46 8.70 4.47
N GLU A 285 17.86 8.62 3.21
CA GLU A 285 17.35 9.45 2.13
C GLU A 285 15.82 9.26 1.94
N LEU A 286 15.32 8.05 2.20
CA LEU A 286 13.89 7.75 2.10
C LEU A 286 13.06 8.40 3.21
N ALA A 287 13.71 8.81 4.31
CA ALA A 287 13.05 9.47 5.44
C ALA A 287 12.54 10.88 5.11
N ALA A 288 13.20 11.59 4.19
CA ALA A 288 12.91 12.98 3.87
C ALA A 288 11.44 13.23 3.52
N GLN A 289 10.82 12.33 2.78
CA GLN A 289 9.40 12.43 2.42
C GLN A 289 8.47 12.30 3.63
N LEU A 290 8.75 11.37 4.56
CA LEU A 290 7.96 11.25 5.81
C LEU A 290 8.10 12.50 6.68
N ILE A 291 9.30 13.05 6.77
CA ILE A 291 9.55 14.30 7.50
C ILE A 291 8.76 15.44 6.86
N GLU A 292 8.78 15.55 5.52
CA GLU A 292 7.98 16.57 4.84
C GLU A 292 6.48 16.36 5.08
N TYR A 293 5.97 15.13 5.01
CA TYR A 293 4.58 14.84 5.35
C TYR A 293 4.21 15.30 6.77
N SER A 294 5.13 15.15 7.74
CA SER A 294 4.89 15.52 9.13
C SER A 294 4.73 17.03 9.35
N LYS A 295 5.27 17.85 8.45
CA LYS A 295 5.24 19.33 8.57
C LYS A 295 3.89 19.96 8.20
N HIS A 296 3.05 19.22 7.51
CA HIS A 296 1.74 19.73 7.07
C HIS A 296 0.68 19.61 8.16
N ASN A 297 -0.43 20.33 7.97
CA ASN A 297 -1.61 20.21 8.82
C ASN A 297 -2.51 19.09 8.35
N GLY A 298 -3.09 18.34 9.28
CA GLY A 298 -4.05 17.27 9.00
C GLY A 298 -3.85 16.04 9.88
N PHE A 299 -4.75 15.08 9.76
CA PHE A 299 -4.77 13.90 10.61
C PHE A 299 -3.55 12.99 10.40
N ILE A 300 -3.23 12.68 9.14
CA ILE A 300 -2.07 11.84 8.80
C ILE A 300 -0.78 12.55 9.17
N SER A 301 -0.65 13.82 8.84
CA SER A 301 0.55 14.60 9.13
C SER A 301 0.84 14.66 10.64
N ARG A 302 -0.19 14.90 11.47
CA ARG A 302 -0.06 14.87 12.94
C ARG A 302 0.32 13.47 13.43
N TYR A 303 -0.28 12.43 12.87
CA TYR A 303 0.04 11.05 13.23
C TYR A 303 1.49 10.71 12.88
N ILE A 304 1.95 11.03 11.68
CA ILE A 304 3.35 10.81 11.29
C ILE A 304 4.28 11.57 12.23
N ARG A 305 4.05 12.86 12.47
CA ARG A 305 4.86 13.70 13.36
C ARG A 305 4.97 13.12 14.78
N LYS A 306 3.87 12.63 15.34
CA LYS A 306 3.86 12.03 16.69
C LYS A 306 4.67 10.73 16.77
N ASN A 307 4.85 10.05 15.64
CA ASN A 307 5.52 8.74 15.56
C ASN A 307 6.94 8.83 14.99
N LEU A 308 7.44 10.01 14.68
CA LEU A 308 8.83 10.25 14.32
C LEU A 308 9.67 10.52 15.58
N THR A 309 10.86 9.93 15.65
CA THR A 309 11.74 10.01 16.83
C THR A 309 13.08 10.64 16.51
N SER A 310 13.18 11.59 15.63
CA SER A 310 14.40 12.38 15.46
C SER A 310 14.16 13.59 14.57
N ASN A 311 14.94 14.64 14.78
CA ASN A 311 15.00 15.82 13.93
C ASN A 311 16.19 15.65 12.99
N LEU A 312 15.90 15.57 11.69
CA LEU A 312 16.91 15.56 10.64
C LEU A 312 16.75 16.83 9.80
N ASP A 313 17.87 17.45 9.46
CA ASP A 313 17.88 18.46 8.41
C ASP A 313 17.88 17.77 7.05
N TYR A 314 17.05 18.28 6.15
CA TYR A 314 16.94 17.70 4.82
C TYR A 314 16.55 18.74 3.77
N GLN A 315 16.90 18.41 2.54
CA GLN A 315 16.45 19.09 1.34
C GLN A 315 15.80 18.08 0.39
N ILE A 316 14.70 18.44 -0.22
CA ILE A 316 13.97 17.60 -1.18
C ILE A 316 13.47 18.46 -2.35
N LYS A 317 13.83 18.09 -3.59
CA LYS A 317 13.51 18.90 -4.80
C LYS A 317 12.03 18.88 -5.16
N PHE A 318 11.29 17.82 -4.83
CA PHE A 318 9.88 17.65 -5.20
C PHE A 318 8.91 17.99 -4.05
N LYS A 319 9.25 18.95 -3.21
CA LYS A 319 8.49 19.38 -2.04
C LYS A 319 7.03 19.76 -2.36
N ASN A 320 6.82 20.48 -3.48
CA ASN A 320 5.46 20.86 -3.90
C ASN A 320 4.59 19.64 -4.25
N MET A 321 5.18 18.61 -4.86
CA MET A 321 4.50 17.35 -5.13
C MET A 321 4.07 16.65 -3.84
N ILE A 322 4.98 16.61 -2.84
CA ILE A 322 4.69 16.06 -1.53
C ILE A 322 3.54 16.81 -0.85
N LYS A 323 3.51 18.14 -0.96
CA LYS A 323 2.42 18.97 -0.43
C LYS A 323 1.06 18.60 -1.04
N HIS A 324 0.97 18.47 -2.36
CA HIS A 324 -0.27 18.04 -3.02
C HIS A 324 -0.68 16.64 -2.55
N ARG A 325 0.25 15.71 -2.53
CA ARG A 325 0.04 14.33 -2.14
C ARG A 325 -0.49 14.21 -0.71
N ILE A 326 0.19 14.83 0.26
CA ILE A 326 -0.24 14.79 1.66
C ILE A 326 -1.54 15.55 1.92
N GLY A 327 -1.82 16.58 1.13
CA GLY A 327 -3.08 17.31 1.15
C GLY A 327 -4.26 16.38 0.84
N ILE A 328 -4.16 15.58 -0.21
CA ILE A 328 -5.17 14.58 -0.58
C ILE A 328 -5.34 13.53 0.53
N LEU A 329 -4.23 12.97 1.03
CA LEU A 329 -4.28 11.96 2.10
C LEU A 329 -4.91 12.50 3.38
N ASN A 330 -4.60 13.73 3.77
CA ASN A 330 -5.20 14.37 4.94
C ASN A 330 -6.69 14.67 4.76
N GLU A 331 -7.12 15.04 3.55
CA GLU A 331 -8.53 15.25 3.23
C GLU A 331 -9.30 13.93 3.31
N GLN A 332 -8.77 12.86 2.76
CA GLN A 332 -9.36 11.52 2.86
C GLN A 332 -9.53 11.09 4.32
N ALA A 333 -8.52 11.34 5.17
CA ALA A 333 -8.62 11.09 6.60
C ALA A 333 -9.74 11.89 7.26
N ARG A 334 -9.84 13.18 6.93
CA ARG A 334 -10.88 14.07 7.43
C ARG A 334 -12.27 13.59 7.00
N LEU A 335 -12.42 13.20 5.74
CA LEU A 335 -13.68 12.69 5.21
C LEU A 335 -14.09 11.38 5.90
N ALA A 336 -13.18 10.43 6.05
CA ALA A 336 -13.44 9.18 6.77
C ALA A 336 -13.93 9.43 8.21
N PHE A 337 -13.36 10.43 8.88
CA PHE A 337 -13.82 10.88 10.20
C PHE A 337 -15.24 11.46 10.15
N THR A 338 -15.55 12.33 9.18
CA THR A 338 -16.88 12.90 8.99
C THR A 338 -17.93 11.82 8.73
N LEU A 339 -17.61 10.86 7.88
CA LEU A 339 -18.48 9.73 7.53
C LEU A 339 -18.63 8.71 8.68
N LYS A 340 -17.90 8.88 9.79
CA LYS A 340 -17.85 7.92 10.92
C LYS A 340 -17.43 6.52 10.48
N HIS A 341 -16.58 6.43 9.45
CA HIS A 341 -16.04 5.14 9.03
C HIS A 341 -14.99 4.65 10.04
N SER A 342 -15.06 3.38 10.41
CA SER A 342 -14.20 2.80 11.47
C SER A 342 -12.78 2.55 11.00
N ASP A 343 -12.63 2.20 9.73
CA ASP A 343 -11.33 1.97 9.11
C ASP A 343 -10.81 3.26 8.48
N PHE A 344 -9.50 3.31 8.23
CA PHE A 344 -8.91 4.45 7.56
C PHE A 344 -8.71 4.16 6.06
N PRO A 345 -9.71 4.47 5.23
CA PRO A 345 -9.64 4.24 3.80
C PRO A 345 -8.94 5.42 3.11
N ALA A 346 -7.64 5.37 3.02
CA ALA A 346 -6.85 6.30 2.23
C ALA A 346 -6.03 5.55 1.19
N PHE A 347 -5.57 6.26 0.16
CA PHE A 347 -4.69 5.70 -0.85
C PHE A 347 -3.40 5.12 -0.26
N PHE A 348 -2.90 5.72 0.83
CA PHE A 348 -1.80 5.19 1.63
C PHE A 348 -2.14 5.24 3.12
N ASP A 349 -2.01 4.10 3.77
CA ASP A 349 -2.18 3.96 5.21
C ASP A 349 -0.80 3.91 5.89
N PHE A 350 -0.37 5.01 6.44
CA PHE A 350 0.86 5.08 7.24
C PHE A 350 0.68 4.55 8.67
N GLY A 351 -0.25 3.62 8.86
CA GLY A 351 -0.58 3.05 10.16
C GLY A 351 -1.54 3.92 10.96
N TYR A 352 -2.08 4.99 10.38
CA TYR A 352 -3.13 5.77 11.02
C TYR A 352 -4.41 4.93 11.15
N ARG A 353 -5.03 4.97 12.32
CA ARG A 353 -6.34 4.37 12.57
C ARG A 353 -7.22 5.40 13.25
N ASN A 354 -8.44 5.58 12.75
CA ASN A 354 -9.44 6.38 13.45
C ASN A 354 -10.01 5.57 14.62
N ARG A 355 -9.48 5.79 15.83
CA ARG A 355 -9.83 5.01 17.04
C ARG A 355 -10.94 5.60 17.88
N ALA A 356 -11.78 6.48 17.36
CA ALA A 356 -12.85 7.10 18.12
C ALA A 356 -14.08 6.19 18.18
N GLY A 357 -14.39 5.63 19.36
CA GLY A 357 -15.67 4.97 19.69
C GLY A 357 -15.56 3.48 20.06
N ILE A 358 -16.57 2.99 20.80
CA ILE A 358 -16.70 1.61 21.29
C ILE A 358 -16.68 0.58 20.15
N ASN A 359 -17.20 0.91 18.97
CA ASN A 359 -17.18 0.04 17.79
C ASN A 359 -15.75 -0.29 17.32
N ASN A 360 -14.78 0.59 17.59
CA ASN A 360 -13.38 0.36 17.26
C ASN A 360 -12.68 -0.62 18.20
N LEU A 361 -13.16 -0.81 19.43
CA LEU A 361 -12.62 -1.83 20.35
C LEU A 361 -12.95 -3.24 19.81
N ILE A 362 -14.17 -3.45 19.37
CA ILE A 362 -14.61 -4.72 18.77
C ILE A 362 -13.86 -5.00 17.46
N LEU A 363 -13.76 -4.00 16.58
CA LEU A 363 -13.08 -4.15 15.29
C LEU A 363 -11.57 -4.30 15.45
N ASN A 364 -10.93 -3.63 16.43
CA ASN A 364 -9.52 -3.84 16.77
C ASN A 364 -9.27 -5.24 17.37
N SER A 365 -10.25 -5.81 18.06
CA SER A 365 -10.16 -7.20 18.57
C SER A 365 -10.24 -8.19 17.41
N LEU A 366 -11.14 -7.96 16.45
CA LEU A 366 -11.26 -8.76 15.23
C LEU A 366 -10.02 -8.65 14.32
N ASP A 367 -9.38 -7.47 14.23
CA ASP A 367 -8.11 -7.28 13.52
C ASP A 367 -6.94 -8.05 14.20
N ARG A 368 -6.97 -8.20 15.51
CA ARG A 368 -5.96 -8.98 16.26
C ARG A 368 -6.10 -10.49 16.10
N LEU A 369 -7.31 -10.97 15.85
CA LEU A 369 -7.60 -12.40 15.62
C LEU A 369 -7.23 -12.87 14.19
N ARG A 370 -6.81 -11.96 13.31
CA ARG A 370 -6.42 -12.22 11.90
C ARG A 370 -4.91 -12.31 11.65
N PHE A 371 -4.09 -12.26 12.70
CA PHE A 371 -2.62 -12.36 12.58
C PHE A 371 -2.08 -13.59 13.30
#